data_8250f67f0d66b52304d362aef701d1e1
#
_entry.id   8250f67f0d66b52304d362aef701d1e1
#
_cell.length_a   1.000
_cell.length_b   1.000
_cell.length_c   1.000
_cell.angle_alpha   90.00
_cell.angle_beta   90.00
_cell.angle_gamma   90.00
#
_symmetry.space_group_name_H-M   'P 1'
#
loop_
_entity.id
_entity.type
_entity.pdbx_description
1 polymer ?
#
loop_
_entity_poly.entity_id
_entity_poly.type
_entity_poly.pdbx_seq_one_letter_code
_entity_poly.pdbx_strand_id
1 'polypeptide(L)'
;MAPKHVALSLFWRTFFLIALLLASGVFAWTQTFRALEFEPRATQAAQQIAGLVKLTRAALLSSDGINRIALIKGISNQESLKLAPREPGDKWEPYEVDRISRAIGHELRSQLGPDTLVASSVNGSPGLWIGFSIAKDPYWLQADPTREGPMAWSTITLWVSIALLATVLGSVTIARLINQPLKELSFAASRIREGEFDSRLDENTLTSEIRQVNMGFNRMARELAKVEQDRAVMLAGISHDLRTPLARLRLEAEMSVHDEEAKHNMALDIDQLDAIIDKFMDYARPGESKLTPVHLSSVVDREMAAFRDTTQIRLTSHVAIDTKVMADDTELGRVLQNLFENSRRYGRSTDTGIARVLVSYARTGPWVILTVRDFGQGADPKKLSQLTTPFFRGDAARTAATGAGLGLAIVDKAVQRMGGTFELVNAPDGGLVAHIRLKKAP
;
A
#
# COMPACT_ATOMS: atom_id res chain seq x y z
N MET A 1 14.86 13.27 18.11
CA MET A 1 13.89 13.20 17.01
C MET A 1 14.49 12.36 15.90
N ALA A 2 14.09 11.10 15.78
CA ALA A 2 14.53 10.25 14.66
C ALA A 2 13.83 10.71 13.38
N PRO A 3 14.50 10.74 12.22
CA PRO A 3 13.86 11.15 10.97
C PRO A 3 12.75 10.16 10.64
N LYS A 4 11.52 10.66 10.47
CA LYS A 4 10.41 9.89 9.93
C LYS A 4 10.77 9.51 8.49
N HIS A 5 11.22 8.27 8.29
CA HIS A 5 11.33 7.71 6.95
C HIS A 5 9.93 7.70 6.34
N VAL A 6 9.69 8.60 5.41
CA VAL A 6 8.48 8.57 4.58
C VAL A 6 8.59 7.32 3.71
N ALA A 7 8.02 6.22 4.19
CA ALA A 7 7.99 4.97 3.43
C ALA A 7 7.04 5.18 2.24
N LEU A 8 7.61 5.35 1.05
CA LEU A 8 6.85 5.36 -0.20
C LEU A 8 5.98 4.11 -0.27
N SER A 9 4.70 4.27 -0.66
CA SER A 9 3.80 3.13 -0.84
C SER A 9 4.37 2.16 -1.88
N LEU A 10 3.97 0.89 -1.80
CA LEU A 10 4.40 -0.15 -2.74
C LEU A 10 4.13 0.27 -4.20
N PHE A 11 2.99 0.94 -4.45
CA PHE A 11 2.65 1.51 -5.76
C PHE A 11 3.75 2.44 -6.30
N TRP A 12 4.20 3.41 -5.53
CA TRP A 12 5.23 4.35 -5.97
C TRP A 12 6.58 3.68 -6.18
N ARG A 13 6.94 2.70 -5.34
CA ARG A 13 8.19 1.94 -5.51
C ARG A 13 8.18 1.13 -6.80
N THR A 14 7.11 0.38 -7.09
CA THR A 14 6.98 -0.41 -8.32
C THR A 14 6.89 0.50 -9.54
N PHE A 15 6.13 1.60 -9.47
CA PHE A 15 6.03 2.57 -10.53
C PHE A 15 7.39 3.15 -10.92
N PHE A 16 8.15 3.69 -9.96
CA PHE A 16 9.47 4.29 -10.24
C PHE A 16 10.49 3.25 -10.71
N LEU A 17 10.45 2.03 -10.18
CA LEU A 17 11.36 0.98 -10.61
C LEU A 17 11.10 0.57 -12.06
N ILE A 18 9.85 0.35 -12.44
CA ILE A 18 9.48 -0.01 -13.82
C ILE A 18 9.73 1.18 -14.76
N ALA A 19 9.37 2.39 -14.35
CA ALA A 19 9.62 3.59 -15.14
C ALA A 19 11.12 3.81 -15.38
N LEU A 20 11.96 3.63 -14.36
CA LEU A 20 13.42 3.72 -14.49
C LEU A 20 13.98 2.65 -15.42
N LEU A 21 13.52 1.41 -15.31
CA LEU A 21 13.95 0.30 -16.15
C LEU A 21 13.60 0.55 -17.61
N LEU A 22 12.39 0.99 -17.92
CA LEU A 22 11.95 1.30 -19.27
C LEU A 22 12.67 2.53 -19.81
N ALA A 23 12.82 3.58 -19.02
CA ALA A 23 13.57 4.78 -19.42
C ALA A 23 15.04 4.48 -19.71
N SER A 24 15.69 3.63 -18.90
CA SER A 24 17.06 3.17 -19.14
C SER A 24 17.19 2.36 -20.42
N GLY A 25 16.20 1.52 -20.73
CA GLY A 25 16.12 0.77 -22.00
C GLY A 25 16.01 1.69 -23.21
N VAL A 26 15.14 2.68 -23.16
CA VAL A 26 15.00 3.70 -24.22
C VAL A 26 16.29 4.49 -24.38
N PHE A 27 16.93 4.88 -23.29
CA PHE A 27 18.22 5.59 -23.33
C PHE A 27 19.32 4.72 -23.96
N ALA A 28 19.47 3.48 -23.53
CA ALA A 28 20.45 2.56 -24.11
C ALA A 28 20.20 2.33 -25.60
N TRP A 29 18.94 2.15 -26.00
CA TRP A 29 18.57 2.01 -27.41
C TRP A 29 18.95 3.25 -28.24
N THR A 30 18.63 4.44 -27.75
CA THR A 30 18.98 5.69 -28.45
C THR A 30 20.48 5.89 -28.59
N GLN A 31 21.27 5.52 -27.58
CA GLN A 31 22.74 5.57 -27.65
C GLN A 31 23.31 4.56 -28.66
N THR A 32 22.81 3.34 -28.65
CA THR A 32 23.21 2.28 -29.58
C THR A 32 22.87 2.69 -31.03
N PHE A 33 21.67 3.21 -31.26
CA PHE A 33 21.23 3.68 -32.56
C PHE A 33 22.13 4.80 -33.09
N ARG A 34 22.45 5.81 -32.25
CA ARG A 34 23.38 6.87 -32.60
C ARG A 34 24.78 6.34 -32.96
N ALA A 35 25.27 5.37 -32.19
CA ALA A 35 26.58 4.79 -32.43
C ALA A 35 26.66 4.03 -33.78
N LEU A 36 25.59 3.26 -34.08
CA LEU A 36 25.52 2.46 -35.33
C LEU A 36 25.33 3.32 -36.62
N GLU A 37 24.69 4.48 -36.51
CA GLU A 37 24.50 5.37 -37.69
C GLU A 37 25.71 6.22 -38.00
N PHE A 38 26.64 6.39 -37.07
CA PHE A 38 27.72 7.33 -37.15
C PHE A 38 28.76 6.98 -38.29
N GLU A 39 29.27 5.75 -38.29
CA GLU A 39 30.28 5.30 -39.25
C GLU A 39 29.76 5.18 -40.69
N PRO A 40 28.60 4.55 -40.96
CA PRO A 40 28.07 4.42 -42.31
C PRO A 40 27.82 5.79 -43.01
N ARG A 41 27.34 6.77 -42.27
CA ARG A 41 27.07 8.11 -42.83
C ARG A 41 28.34 8.86 -43.22
N ALA A 42 29.37 8.80 -42.37
CA ALA A 42 30.64 9.43 -42.70
C ALA A 42 31.28 8.80 -43.95
N THR A 43 31.24 7.48 -44.07
CA THR A 43 31.76 6.75 -45.21
C THR A 43 30.95 7.03 -46.49
N GLN A 44 29.62 7.05 -46.40
CA GLN A 44 28.74 7.31 -47.55
C GLN A 44 28.90 8.75 -48.05
N ALA A 45 28.96 9.73 -47.18
CA ALA A 45 29.21 11.11 -47.53
C ALA A 45 30.59 11.28 -48.21
N ALA A 46 31.62 10.65 -47.64
CA ALA A 46 32.96 10.67 -48.23
C ALA A 46 33.01 10.03 -49.65
N GLN A 47 32.29 8.90 -49.85
CA GLN A 47 32.19 8.22 -51.12
C GLN A 47 31.51 9.07 -52.21
N GLN A 48 30.40 9.71 -51.88
CA GLN A 48 29.69 10.60 -52.79
C GLN A 48 30.57 11.78 -53.22
N ILE A 49 31.23 12.43 -52.25
CA ILE A 49 32.11 13.56 -52.48
C ILE A 49 33.34 13.13 -53.30
N ALA A 50 33.96 11.99 -52.98
CA ALA A 50 35.06 11.46 -53.73
C ALA A 50 34.66 11.11 -55.18
N GLY A 51 33.47 10.56 -55.39
CA GLY A 51 32.91 10.34 -56.74
C GLY A 51 32.79 11.63 -57.53
N LEU A 52 32.29 12.67 -56.88
CA LEU A 52 32.13 13.99 -57.48
C LEU A 52 33.46 14.61 -57.82
N VAL A 53 34.50 14.53 -56.99
CA VAL A 53 35.88 14.98 -57.29
C VAL A 53 36.48 14.20 -58.48
N LYS A 54 36.32 12.87 -58.52
CA LYS A 54 36.80 12.00 -59.60
C LYS A 54 36.15 12.36 -60.94
N LEU A 55 34.81 12.57 -60.95
CA LEU A 55 34.08 12.98 -62.14
C LEU A 55 34.54 14.38 -62.63
N THR A 56 34.64 15.33 -61.72
CA THR A 56 35.14 16.70 -62.05
C THR A 56 36.58 16.65 -62.62
N ARG A 57 37.43 15.82 -61.97
CA ARG A 57 38.82 15.66 -62.47
C ARG A 57 38.85 15.02 -63.84
N ALA A 58 38.06 14.01 -64.13
CA ALA A 58 37.99 13.35 -65.42
C ALA A 58 37.45 14.28 -66.49
N ALA A 59 36.41 15.07 -66.20
CA ALA A 59 35.88 16.07 -67.15
C ALA A 59 36.88 17.17 -67.50
N LEU A 60 37.64 17.62 -66.51
CA LEU A 60 38.67 18.65 -66.74
C LEU A 60 39.92 18.13 -67.47
N LEU A 61 40.24 16.82 -67.27
CA LEU A 61 41.36 16.17 -68.00
C LEU A 61 41.05 15.94 -69.50
N SER A 62 39.78 15.71 -69.84
CA SER A 62 39.30 15.46 -71.19
C SER A 62 39.07 16.76 -72.01
N SER A 63 39.17 17.91 -71.38
CA SER A 63 38.87 19.22 -71.98
C SER A 63 40.17 19.95 -72.47
N ASP A 64 40.14 20.52 -73.63
CA ASP A 64 41.19 21.40 -74.10
C ASP A 64 41.23 22.73 -73.32
N GLY A 65 42.37 23.45 -73.34
CA GLY A 65 42.62 24.61 -72.45
C GLY A 65 41.53 25.68 -72.44
N ILE A 66 40.92 26.00 -73.59
CA ILE A 66 39.83 27.00 -73.71
C ILE A 66 38.51 26.44 -73.13
N ASN A 67 38.23 25.19 -73.50
CA ASN A 67 37.01 24.51 -73.01
C ASN A 67 37.07 24.24 -71.48
N ARG A 68 38.28 24.07 -70.94
CA ARG A 68 38.50 23.92 -69.49
C ARG A 68 38.08 25.16 -68.70
N ILE A 69 38.40 26.37 -69.16
CA ILE A 69 38.00 27.63 -68.53
C ILE A 69 36.48 27.80 -68.59
N ALA A 70 35.84 27.44 -69.70
CA ALA A 70 34.40 27.51 -69.87
C ALA A 70 33.70 26.51 -68.93
N LEU A 71 34.26 25.31 -68.76
CA LEU A 71 33.75 24.25 -67.92
C LEU A 71 33.90 24.62 -66.44
N ILE A 72 35.01 25.17 -65.99
CA ILE A 72 35.25 25.73 -64.67
C ILE A 72 34.19 26.78 -64.31
N LYS A 73 33.97 27.72 -65.26
CA LYS A 73 32.99 28.79 -65.09
C LYS A 73 31.54 28.27 -65.06
N GLY A 74 31.24 27.25 -65.88
CA GLY A 74 29.93 26.56 -65.87
C GLY A 74 29.64 25.82 -64.60
N ILE A 75 30.62 25.10 -64.04
CA ILE A 75 30.49 24.38 -62.76
C ILE A 75 30.41 25.38 -61.59
N SER A 76 31.20 26.42 -61.61
CA SER A 76 31.24 27.48 -60.58
C SER A 76 29.98 28.35 -60.56
N ASN A 77 29.18 28.37 -61.61
CA ASN A 77 27.87 29.05 -61.63
C ASN A 77 26.72 28.23 -61.10
N GLN A 78 26.93 26.96 -60.78
CA GLN A 78 25.95 26.16 -60.06
C GLN A 78 26.07 26.44 -58.56
N GLU A 79 24.98 26.83 -57.90
CA GLU A 79 24.95 27.23 -56.49
C GLU A 79 25.51 26.15 -55.51
N SER A 80 25.70 24.94 -56.00
CA SER A 80 26.05 23.78 -55.15
C SER A 80 27.52 23.33 -55.25
N LEU A 81 28.29 23.85 -56.19
CA LEU A 81 29.65 23.43 -56.48
C LEU A 81 30.48 24.63 -56.86
N LYS A 82 31.49 25.01 -56.10
CA LYS A 82 32.44 26.05 -56.45
C LYS A 82 33.77 25.38 -56.73
N LEU A 83 34.25 25.59 -57.95
CA LEU A 83 35.59 25.18 -58.41
C LEU A 83 36.45 26.43 -58.59
N ALA A 84 37.57 26.50 -57.87
CA ALA A 84 38.49 27.61 -57.93
C ALA A 84 39.93 27.11 -58.12
N PRO A 85 40.76 27.81 -58.84
CA PRO A 85 42.21 27.54 -58.89
C PRO A 85 42.80 27.75 -57.48
N ARG A 86 43.75 26.92 -57.10
CA ARG A 86 44.42 27.01 -55.80
C ARG A 86 45.69 27.79 -55.96
N GLU A 87 45.82 28.92 -55.24
CA GLU A 87 46.99 29.78 -55.24
C GLU A 87 47.93 29.45 -54.04
N PRO A 88 49.25 29.67 -54.18
CA PRO A 88 50.20 29.42 -53.09
C PRO A 88 49.98 30.28 -51.86
N GLY A 89 49.19 31.38 -51.98
CA GLY A 89 48.84 32.28 -50.87
C GLY A 89 47.54 31.99 -50.19
N ASP A 90 46.78 30.92 -50.56
CA ASP A 90 45.46 30.60 -49.99
C ASP A 90 45.62 30.24 -48.55
N LYS A 91 44.80 30.89 -47.71
CA LYS A 91 44.65 30.54 -46.29
C LYS A 91 43.56 29.53 -46.18
N TRP A 92 43.86 28.37 -45.56
CA TRP A 92 42.90 27.29 -45.33
C TRP A 92 43.05 26.71 -43.94
N GLU A 93 41.94 26.17 -43.38
CA GLU A 93 41.88 25.50 -42.09
C GLU A 93 41.57 24.03 -42.30
N PRO A 94 42.22 23.08 -41.55
CA PRO A 94 41.94 21.65 -41.67
C PRO A 94 40.48 21.30 -41.32
N TYR A 95 39.90 20.32 -42.04
CA TYR A 95 38.56 19.80 -41.77
C TYR A 95 38.62 18.73 -40.66
N GLU A 96 38.98 19.15 -39.43
CA GLU A 96 39.19 18.25 -38.29
C GLU A 96 38.50 18.78 -37.01
N VAL A 97 37.35 19.47 -37.18
CA VAL A 97 36.64 20.16 -36.10
C VAL A 97 35.99 19.17 -35.12
N ASP A 98 35.42 18.07 -35.62
CA ASP A 98 34.73 17.07 -34.85
C ASP A 98 35.08 15.63 -35.26
N ARG A 99 34.47 14.63 -34.64
CA ARG A 99 34.72 13.21 -34.92
C ARG A 99 34.25 12.82 -36.33
N ILE A 100 33.16 13.44 -36.82
CA ILE A 100 32.60 13.17 -38.15
C ILE A 100 33.50 13.74 -39.19
N SER A 101 33.92 14.99 -39.07
CA SER A 101 34.82 15.68 -40.04
C SER A 101 36.16 14.96 -40.17
N ARG A 102 36.72 14.44 -39.05
CA ARG A 102 37.93 13.60 -39.09
C ARG A 102 37.72 12.30 -39.83
N ALA A 103 36.59 11.61 -39.63
CA ALA A 103 36.29 10.37 -40.34
C ALA A 103 36.10 10.61 -41.85
N ILE A 104 35.35 11.65 -42.22
CA ILE A 104 35.17 12.04 -43.61
C ILE A 104 36.52 12.42 -44.26
N GLY A 105 37.33 13.22 -43.56
CA GLY A 105 38.66 13.62 -44.07
C GLY A 105 39.59 12.44 -44.26
N HIS A 106 39.59 11.46 -43.34
CA HIS A 106 40.38 10.25 -43.46
C HIS A 106 39.94 9.40 -44.68
N GLU A 107 38.63 9.20 -44.82
CA GLU A 107 38.04 8.41 -45.91
C GLU A 107 38.29 9.09 -47.29
N LEU A 108 38.16 10.41 -47.36
CA LEU A 108 38.49 11.18 -48.60
C LEU A 108 39.95 11.04 -48.99
N ARG A 109 40.90 11.08 -48.06
CA ARG A 109 42.32 10.87 -48.33
C ARG A 109 42.61 9.43 -48.78
N SER A 110 41.91 8.45 -48.25
CA SER A 110 42.03 7.03 -48.64
C SER A 110 41.61 6.83 -50.12
N GLN A 111 40.53 7.51 -50.54
CA GLN A 111 39.95 7.32 -51.89
C GLN A 111 40.54 8.22 -53.00
N LEU A 112 41.02 9.39 -52.63
CA LEU A 112 41.55 10.38 -53.60
C LEU A 112 43.08 10.49 -53.61
N GLY A 113 43.73 9.86 -52.61
CA GLY A 113 45.17 9.86 -52.44
C GLY A 113 45.65 10.70 -51.25
N PRO A 114 46.86 10.38 -50.71
CA PRO A 114 47.39 11.01 -49.49
C PRO A 114 47.65 12.51 -49.63
N ASP A 115 47.88 13.01 -50.84
CA ASP A 115 48.15 14.41 -51.12
C ASP A 115 46.91 15.31 -51.22
N THR A 116 45.70 14.67 -50.95
CA THR A 116 44.44 15.40 -51.00
C THR A 116 44.30 16.26 -49.70
N LEU A 117 44.16 17.55 -49.89
CA LEU A 117 43.90 18.51 -48.86
C LEU A 117 42.38 18.57 -48.59
N VAL A 118 41.99 18.49 -47.29
CA VAL A 118 40.59 18.63 -46.89
C VAL A 118 40.52 19.76 -45.88
N ALA A 119 39.79 20.82 -46.23
CA ALA A 119 39.71 22.03 -45.44
C ALA A 119 38.27 22.39 -45.05
N SER A 120 38.10 23.01 -43.88
CA SER A 120 36.84 23.54 -43.35
C SER A 120 36.52 24.96 -43.82
N SER A 121 37.55 25.67 -44.23
CA SER A 121 37.44 27.00 -44.84
C SER A 121 38.61 27.27 -45.78
N VAL A 122 38.37 28.05 -46.85
CA VAL A 122 39.38 28.56 -47.74
C VAL A 122 39.12 30.05 -47.96
N ASN A 123 40.13 30.87 -47.73
CA ASN A 123 40.06 32.34 -47.85
C ASN A 123 38.85 32.95 -47.11
N GLY A 124 38.50 32.42 -45.91
CA GLY A 124 37.38 32.91 -45.13
C GLY A 124 36.01 32.42 -45.60
N SER A 125 35.92 31.61 -46.66
CA SER A 125 34.69 30.99 -47.14
C SER A 125 34.49 29.63 -46.41
N PRO A 126 33.51 29.47 -45.53
CA PRO A 126 33.25 28.21 -44.82
C PRO A 126 32.66 27.16 -45.76
N GLY A 127 32.93 25.88 -45.49
CA GLY A 127 32.45 24.73 -46.26
C GLY A 127 33.48 23.61 -46.34
N LEU A 128 33.08 22.45 -46.86
CA LEU A 128 34.02 21.35 -47.11
C LEU A 128 34.76 21.60 -48.42
N TRP A 129 36.03 21.96 -48.33
CA TRP A 129 36.90 22.23 -49.46
C TRP A 129 37.86 21.06 -49.67
N ILE A 130 37.95 20.57 -50.91
CA ILE A 130 38.85 19.48 -51.31
C ILE A 130 39.84 19.98 -52.30
N GLY A 131 41.13 19.98 -51.93
CA GLY A 131 42.24 20.35 -52.78
C GLY A 131 42.76 19.14 -53.55
N PHE A 132 42.74 19.21 -54.84
CA PHE A 132 43.31 18.22 -55.79
C PHE A 132 44.07 18.85 -56.93
N SER A 133 44.84 18.04 -57.64
CA SER A 133 45.64 18.52 -58.76
C SER A 133 45.24 17.86 -60.08
N ILE A 134 45.24 18.63 -61.18
CA ILE A 134 44.97 18.14 -62.49
C ILE A 134 46.25 18.46 -63.34
N ALA A 135 46.97 17.42 -63.81
CA ALA A 135 48.28 17.51 -64.37
C ALA A 135 49.28 18.19 -63.41
N LYS A 136 49.50 19.46 -63.47
CA LYS A 136 50.35 20.25 -62.55
C LYS A 136 49.60 21.42 -61.92
N ASP A 137 48.35 21.64 -62.30
CA ASP A 137 47.54 22.76 -61.83
C ASP A 137 46.71 22.36 -60.60
N PRO A 138 46.84 23.00 -59.44
CA PRO A 138 46.09 22.74 -58.25
C PRO A 138 44.74 23.48 -58.25
N TYR A 139 43.69 22.80 -57.75
CA TYR A 139 42.33 23.32 -57.66
C TYR A 139 41.71 23.05 -56.29
N TRP A 140 40.75 23.92 -55.91
CA TRP A 140 39.85 23.75 -54.82
C TRP A 140 38.44 23.42 -55.30
N LEU A 141 37.80 22.35 -54.78
CA LEU A 141 36.40 22.07 -54.98
C LEU A 141 35.68 22.23 -53.66
N GLN A 142 34.70 23.15 -53.59
CA GLN A 142 33.78 23.21 -52.43
C GLN A 142 32.63 22.24 -52.66
N ALA A 143 32.44 21.32 -51.71
CA ALA A 143 31.30 20.41 -51.64
C ALA A 143 30.45 20.79 -50.43
N ASP A 144 29.15 20.70 -50.56
CA ASP A 144 28.24 20.90 -49.45
C ASP A 144 27.87 19.54 -48.83
N PRO A 145 28.39 19.19 -47.66
CA PRO A 145 28.09 17.95 -47.00
C PRO A 145 26.67 17.90 -46.43
N THR A 146 25.95 19.04 -46.44
CA THR A 146 24.63 19.17 -45.79
C THR A 146 23.47 18.79 -46.69
N ARG A 147 23.70 18.29 -47.91
CA ARG A 147 22.62 17.88 -48.83
C ARG A 147 21.81 16.68 -48.37
N GLU A 148 22.35 15.83 -47.51
CA GLU A 148 21.55 14.85 -46.73
C GLU A 148 21.19 15.55 -45.43
N GLY A 149 19.99 16.12 -45.39
CA GLY A 149 19.51 16.84 -44.19
C GLY A 149 19.67 16.02 -42.93
N PRO A 150 20.08 16.61 -41.82
CA PRO A 150 20.12 15.91 -40.54
C PRO A 150 18.75 15.26 -40.37
N MET A 151 18.72 13.97 -39.96
CA MET A 151 17.47 13.31 -39.51
C MET A 151 16.77 14.35 -38.65
N ALA A 152 15.61 14.84 -39.12
CA ALA A 152 15.05 16.07 -38.56
C ALA A 152 14.93 15.88 -37.05
N TRP A 153 15.54 16.75 -36.26
CA TRP A 153 15.50 16.72 -34.81
C TRP A 153 14.05 16.53 -34.30
N SER A 154 13.08 17.00 -35.10
CA SER A 154 11.64 16.79 -34.90
C SER A 154 11.24 15.30 -34.89
N THR A 155 11.84 14.48 -35.79
CA THR A 155 11.51 13.03 -35.82
C THR A 155 12.08 12.29 -34.61
N ILE A 156 13.31 12.61 -34.20
CA ILE A 156 13.90 12.00 -32.98
C ILE A 156 13.13 12.41 -31.74
N THR A 157 12.81 13.71 -31.62
CA THR A 157 12.02 14.19 -30.46
C THR A 157 10.62 13.59 -30.40
N LEU A 158 9.97 13.38 -31.55
CA LEU A 158 8.67 12.71 -31.64
C LEU A 158 8.76 11.27 -31.12
N TRP A 159 9.73 10.49 -31.62
CA TRP A 159 9.89 9.08 -31.16
C TRP A 159 10.28 8.96 -29.70
N VAL A 160 11.14 9.82 -29.19
CA VAL A 160 11.49 9.87 -27.76
C VAL A 160 10.27 10.23 -26.91
N SER A 161 9.44 11.19 -27.37
CA SER A 161 8.21 11.56 -26.66
C SER A 161 7.19 10.42 -26.63
N ILE A 162 7.01 9.71 -27.75
CA ILE A 162 6.13 8.52 -27.81
C ILE A 162 6.63 7.42 -26.87
N ALA A 163 7.94 7.14 -26.88
CA ALA A 163 8.54 6.14 -26.01
C ALA A 163 8.39 6.51 -24.53
N LEU A 164 8.59 7.78 -24.17
CA LEU A 164 8.39 8.27 -22.79
C LEU A 164 6.94 8.12 -22.36
N LEU A 165 6.00 8.52 -23.21
CA LEU A 165 4.56 8.39 -22.93
C LEU A 165 4.18 6.92 -22.73
N ALA A 166 4.62 6.03 -23.61
CA ALA A 166 4.38 4.59 -23.52
C ALA A 166 4.98 3.99 -22.22
N THR A 167 6.18 4.46 -21.82
CA THR A 167 6.84 4.08 -20.58
C THR A 167 5.99 4.45 -19.35
N VAL A 168 5.50 5.69 -19.30
CA VAL A 168 4.66 6.17 -18.19
C VAL A 168 3.34 5.40 -18.14
N LEU A 169 2.64 5.25 -19.25
CA LEU A 169 1.39 4.50 -19.33
C LEU A 169 1.57 3.03 -18.93
N GLY A 170 2.62 2.38 -19.45
CA GLY A 170 2.95 1.01 -19.08
C GLY A 170 3.25 0.84 -17.59
N SER A 171 4.07 1.73 -17.02
CA SER A 171 4.39 1.73 -15.59
C SER A 171 3.16 1.89 -14.71
N VAL A 172 2.27 2.84 -15.04
CA VAL A 172 1.01 3.05 -14.29
C VAL A 172 0.12 1.81 -14.37
N THR A 173 -0.02 1.23 -15.56
CA THR A 173 -0.87 0.06 -15.78
C THR A 173 -0.37 -1.14 -14.99
N ILE A 174 0.92 -1.47 -15.08
CA ILE A 174 1.52 -2.60 -14.36
C ILE A 174 1.45 -2.37 -12.85
N ALA A 175 1.75 -1.15 -12.38
CA ALA A 175 1.67 -0.82 -10.97
C ALA A 175 0.25 -0.97 -10.42
N ARG A 176 -0.78 -0.61 -11.17
CA ARG A 176 -2.19 -0.82 -10.79
C ARG A 176 -2.59 -2.29 -10.79
N LEU A 177 -2.21 -3.03 -11.83
CA LEU A 177 -2.54 -4.46 -11.96
C LEU A 177 -1.98 -5.31 -10.81
N ILE A 178 -0.85 -4.92 -10.22
CA ILE A 178 -0.21 -5.65 -9.12
C ILE A 178 -0.63 -5.11 -7.74
N ASN A 179 -0.61 -3.79 -7.56
CA ASN A 179 -0.76 -3.22 -6.21
C ASN A 179 -2.21 -3.15 -5.73
N GLN A 180 -3.16 -2.98 -6.65
CA GLN A 180 -4.57 -2.90 -6.27
C GLN A 180 -5.08 -4.24 -5.72
N PRO A 181 -4.92 -5.40 -6.39
CA PRO A 181 -5.35 -6.69 -5.84
C PRO A 181 -4.66 -7.04 -4.52
N LEU A 182 -3.36 -6.73 -4.37
CA LEU A 182 -2.65 -6.96 -3.10
C LEU A 182 -3.22 -6.13 -1.95
N LYS A 183 -3.62 -4.88 -2.22
CA LYS A 183 -4.27 -4.04 -1.22
C LYS A 183 -5.64 -4.57 -0.83
N GLU A 184 -6.43 -5.02 -1.79
CA GLU A 184 -7.74 -5.64 -1.56
C GLU A 184 -7.62 -6.93 -0.75
N LEU A 185 -6.66 -7.78 -1.08
CA LEU A 185 -6.35 -9.00 -0.32
C LEU A 185 -5.93 -8.68 1.12
N SER A 186 -5.03 -7.69 1.31
CA SER A 186 -4.60 -7.27 2.64
C SER A 186 -5.76 -6.73 3.48
N PHE A 187 -6.65 -5.97 2.86
CA PHE A 187 -7.84 -5.44 3.51
C PHE A 187 -8.83 -6.56 3.88
N ALA A 188 -9.11 -7.48 2.95
CA ALA A 188 -9.97 -8.62 3.19
C ALA A 188 -9.42 -9.55 4.29
N ALA A 189 -8.09 -9.77 4.32
CA ALA A 189 -7.44 -10.54 5.37
C ALA A 189 -7.56 -9.88 6.75
N SER A 190 -7.50 -8.55 6.81
CA SER A 190 -7.70 -7.81 8.06
C SER A 190 -9.13 -7.95 8.57
N ARG A 191 -10.13 -7.91 7.70
CA ARG A 191 -11.53 -8.13 8.05
C ARG A 191 -11.76 -9.54 8.61
N ILE A 192 -11.18 -10.57 7.98
CA ILE A 192 -11.27 -11.94 8.50
C ILE A 192 -10.66 -12.05 9.91
N ARG A 193 -9.51 -11.39 10.16
CA ARG A 193 -8.90 -11.33 11.49
C ARG A 193 -9.83 -10.67 12.53
N GLU A 194 -10.66 -9.71 12.12
CA GLU A 194 -11.65 -9.03 12.94
C GLU A 194 -12.93 -9.85 13.12
N GLY A 195 -13.00 -11.06 12.53
CA GLY A 195 -14.14 -11.96 12.61
C GLY A 195 -15.20 -11.78 11.53
N GLU A 196 -14.95 -10.92 10.54
CA GLU A 196 -15.86 -10.69 9.41
C GLU A 196 -15.59 -11.70 8.28
N PHE A 197 -16.10 -12.92 8.46
CA PHE A 197 -15.86 -14.03 7.52
C PHE A 197 -16.61 -13.91 6.19
N ASP A 198 -17.49 -12.93 6.02
CA ASP A 198 -18.22 -12.68 4.77
C ASP A 198 -17.44 -11.84 3.75
N SER A 199 -16.21 -11.44 4.11
CA SER A 199 -15.33 -10.73 3.18
C SER A 199 -15.03 -11.60 1.95
N ARG A 200 -15.29 -11.06 0.74
CA ARG A 200 -15.06 -11.76 -0.53
C ARG A 200 -14.23 -10.89 -1.45
N LEU A 201 -13.34 -11.56 -2.19
CA LEU A 201 -12.56 -10.98 -3.29
C LEU A 201 -13.19 -11.34 -4.62
N ASP A 202 -13.04 -10.47 -5.61
CA ASP A 202 -13.57 -10.70 -6.96
C ASP A 202 -12.84 -11.88 -7.63
N GLU A 203 -13.60 -12.90 -8.04
CA GLU A 203 -13.10 -14.09 -8.73
C GLU A 203 -13.05 -13.90 -10.26
N ASN A 204 -13.55 -12.76 -10.80
CA ASN A 204 -13.58 -12.47 -12.24
C ASN A 204 -12.44 -11.55 -12.68
N THR A 205 -11.31 -11.55 -11.96
CA THR A 205 -10.15 -10.73 -12.31
C THR A 205 -9.50 -11.17 -13.61
N LEU A 206 -8.94 -10.21 -14.37
CA LEU A 206 -8.30 -10.44 -15.67
C LEU A 206 -7.07 -11.34 -15.58
N THR A 207 -6.32 -11.25 -14.48
CA THR A 207 -5.08 -12.00 -14.26
C THR A 207 -5.38 -13.36 -13.64
N SER A 208 -4.96 -14.45 -14.30
CA SER A 208 -5.20 -15.83 -13.87
C SER A 208 -4.64 -16.13 -12.47
N GLU A 209 -3.46 -15.62 -12.16
CA GLU A 209 -2.77 -15.78 -10.89
C GLU A 209 -3.52 -15.10 -9.74
N ILE A 210 -3.98 -13.87 -9.96
CA ILE A 210 -4.79 -13.13 -8.98
C ILE A 210 -6.13 -13.83 -8.77
N ARG A 211 -6.77 -14.28 -9.84
CA ARG A 211 -8.01 -15.07 -9.75
C ARG A 211 -7.83 -16.29 -8.87
N GLN A 212 -6.76 -17.06 -9.07
CA GLN A 212 -6.48 -18.25 -8.28
C GLN A 212 -6.26 -17.94 -6.81
N VAL A 213 -5.55 -16.85 -6.49
CA VAL A 213 -5.37 -16.38 -5.12
C VAL A 213 -6.71 -15.98 -4.50
N ASN A 214 -7.55 -15.20 -5.23
CA ASN A 214 -8.85 -14.77 -4.75
C ASN A 214 -9.80 -15.95 -4.50
N MET A 215 -9.82 -16.95 -5.40
CA MET A 215 -10.58 -18.18 -5.20
C MET A 215 -10.10 -18.97 -3.96
N GLY A 216 -8.78 -19.11 -3.79
CA GLY A 216 -8.19 -19.74 -2.62
C GLY A 216 -8.56 -19.03 -1.32
N PHE A 217 -8.43 -17.70 -1.30
CA PHE A 217 -8.84 -16.86 -0.18
C PHE A 217 -10.34 -17.01 0.15
N ASN A 218 -11.21 -16.91 -0.85
CA ASN A 218 -12.65 -17.05 -0.67
C ASN A 218 -13.06 -18.43 -0.16
N ARG A 219 -12.35 -19.49 -0.58
CA ARG A 219 -12.56 -20.84 -0.06
C ARG A 219 -12.16 -20.91 1.41
N MET A 220 -10.99 -20.41 1.76
CA MET A 220 -10.52 -20.35 3.16
C MET A 220 -11.52 -19.57 4.04
N ALA A 221 -11.99 -18.40 3.57
CA ALA A 221 -12.96 -17.59 4.29
C ALA A 221 -14.28 -18.33 4.55
N ARG A 222 -14.79 -19.09 3.56
CA ARG A 222 -15.98 -19.93 3.72
C ARG A 222 -15.78 -21.06 4.72
N GLU A 223 -14.63 -21.70 4.71
CA GLU A 223 -14.33 -22.78 5.65
C GLU A 223 -14.20 -22.25 7.07
N LEU A 224 -13.55 -21.10 7.26
CA LEU A 224 -13.48 -20.44 8.57
C LEU A 224 -14.88 -20.05 9.09
N ALA A 225 -15.73 -19.46 8.24
CA ALA A 225 -17.12 -19.14 8.59
C ALA A 225 -17.88 -20.39 9.04
N LYS A 226 -17.69 -21.51 8.31
CA LYS A 226 -18.32 -22.78 8.66
C LYS A 226 -17.82 -23.32 9.99
N VAL A 227 -16.51 -23.30 10.24
CA VAL A 227 -15.92 -23.75 11.52
C VAL A 227 -16.48 -22.94 12.68
N GLU A 228 -16.60 -21.61 12.56
CA GLU A 228 -17.18 -20.77 13.61
C GLU A 228 -18.69 -21.06 13.81
N GLN A 229 -19.41 -21.30 12.72
CA GLN A 229 -20.83 -21.69 12.79
C GLN A 229 -21.01 -23.05 13.47
N ASP A 230 -20.24 -24.07 13.04
CA ASP A 230 -20.28 -25.41 13.62
C ASP A 230 -19.92 -25.37 15.11
N ARG A 231 -18.91 -24.56 15.49
CA ARG A 231 -18.55 -24.33 16.89
C ARG A 231 -19.71 -23.76 17.71
N ALA A 232 -20.42 -22.81 17.13
CA ALA A 232 -21.58 -22.21 17.80
C ALA A 232 -22.71 -23.18 18.01
N VAL A 233 -23.04 -23.96 16.98
CA VAL A 233 -24.08 -25.01 17.05
C VAL A 233 -23.71 -26.07 18.10
N MET A 234 -22.43 -26.52 18.09
CA MET A 234 -21.94 -27.49 19.07
C MET A 234 -22.08 -26.97 20.51
N LEU A 235 -21.67 -25.70 20.74
CA LEU A 235 -21.75 -25.11 22.10
C LEU A 235 -23.21 -24.95 22.57
N ALA A 236 -24.11 -24.54 21.65
CA ALA A 236 -25.54 -24.46 21.95
C ALA A 236 -26.12 -25.84 22.31
N GLY A 237 -25.74 -26.90 21.58
CA GLY A 237 -26.12 -28.29 21.88
C GLY A 237 -25.62 -28.74 23.26
N ILE A 238 -24.34 -28.53 23.56
CA ILE A 238 -23.73 -28.86 24.84
C ILE A 238 -24.48 -28.16 26.00
N SER A 239 -24.81 -26.88 25.85
CA SER A 239 -25.53 -26.13 26.88
C SER A 239 -26.91 -26.74 27.16
N HIS A 240 -27.67 -27.07 26.12
CA HIS A 240 -28.97 -27.71 26.26
C HIS A 240 -28.84 -29.08 26.96
N ASP A 241 -27.86 -29.89 26.55
CA ASP A 241 -27.66 -31.23 27.06
C ASP A 241 -27.13 -31.24 28.51
N LEU A 242 -26.48 -30.17 28.96
CA LEU A 242 -26.07 -29.96 30.34
C LEU A 242 -27.23 -29.48 31.22
N ARG A 243 -28.15 -28.65 30.72
CA ARG A 243 -29.31 -28.19 31.52
C ARG A 243 -30.29 -29.30 31.89
N THR A 244 -30.49 -30.25 31.00
CA THR A 244 -31.42 -31.36 31.23
C THR A 244 -31.04 -32.19 32.48
N PRO A 245 -29.79 -32.68 32.63
CA PRO A 245 -29.40 -33.39 33.87
C PRO A 245 -29.38 -32.47 35.09
N LEU A 246 -29.03 -31.16 34.96
CA LEU A 246 -29.09 -30.23 36.09
C LEU A 246 -30.52 -30.04 36.59
N ALA A 247 -31.50 -29.91 35.72
CA ALA A 247 -32.90 -29.82 36.07
C ALA A 247 -33.38 -31.12 36.80
N ARG A 248 -32.90 -32.29 36.35
CA ARG A 248 -33.19 -33.56 36.99
C ARG A 248 -32.56 -33.65 38.39
N LEU A 249 -31.26 -33.25 38.52
CA LEU A 249 -30.60 -33.21 39.83
C LEU A 249 -31.30 -32.26 40.78
N ARG A 250 -31.80 -31.13 40.33
CA ARG A 250 -32.57 -30.18 41.13
C ARG A 250 -33.87 -30.82 41.64
N LEU A 251 -34.61 -31.49 40.77
CA LEU A 251 -35.82 -32.15 41.11
C LEU A 251 -35.56 -33.29 42.12
N GLU A 252 -34.49 -34.07 41.95
CA GLU A 252 -34.11 -35.13 42.83
C GLU A 252 -33.70 -34.63 44.24
N ALA A 253 -32.92 -33.49 44.26
CA ALA A 253 -32.56 -32.82 45.49
C ALA A 253 -33.82 -32.34 46.27
N GLU A 254 -34.79 -31.74 45.56
CA GLU A 254 -36.03 -31.25 46.12
C GLU A 254 -36.90 -32.40 46.68
N MET A 255 -36.90 -33.58 46.03
CA MET A 255 -37.76 -34.70 46.38
C MET A 255 -37.14 -35.67 47.39
N SER A 256 -35.83 -35.87 47.39
CA SER A 256 -35.16 -36.95 48.11
C SER A 256 -34.30 -36.47 49.27
N VAL A 257 -33.91 -35.17 49.32
CA VAL A 257 -33.13 -34.66 50.45
C VAL A 257 -34.02 -34.10 51.52
N HIS A 258 -33.97 -34.74 52.73
CA HIS A 258 -34.80 -34.37 53.86
C HIS A 258 -34.18 -33.29 54.76
N ASP A 259 -32.87 -33.10 54.66
CA ASP A 259 -32.16 -32.03 55.36
C ASP A 259 -32.28 -30.70 54.55
N GLU A 260 -32.99 -29.75 55.14
CA GLU A 260 -33.28 -28.47 54.53
C GLU A 260 -32.01 -27.64 54.24
N GLU A 261 -30.96 -27.75 55.06
CA GLU A 261 -29.69 -27.07 54.85
C GLU A 261 -28.92 -27.70 53.67
N ALA A 262 -28.85 -29.02 53.62
CA ALA A 262 -28.24 -29.76 52.52
C ALA A 262 -28.99 -29.52 51.23
N LYS A 263 -30.29 -29.51 51.19
CA LYS A 263 -31.16 -29.24 50.08
C LYS A 263 -30.94 -27.83 49.55
N HIS A 264 -30.90 -26.83 50.44
CA HIS A 264 -30.62 -25.45 50.07
C HIS A 264 -29.23 -25.29 49.44
N ASN A 265 -28.20 -25.90 50.01
CA ASN A 265 -26.83 -25.87 49.48
C ASN A 265 -26.74 -26.53 48.08
N MET A 266 -27.41 -27.69 47.90
CA MET A 266 -27.46 -28.34 46.58
C MET A 266 -28.18 -27.49 45.53
N ALA A 267 -29.27 -26.80 45.89
CA ALA A 267 -29.97 -25.89 44.99
C ALA A 267 -29.07 -24.72 44.58
N LEU A 268 -28.32 -24.14 45.53
CA LEU A 268 -27.35 -23.08 45.24
C LEU A 268 -26.22 -23.53 44.28
N ASP A 269 -25.71 -24.75 44.48
CA ASP A 269 -24.66 -25.30 43.60
C ASP A 269 -25.18 -25.54 42.17
N ILE A 270 -26.41 -26.04 42.03
CA ILE A 270 -27.06 -26.24 40.73
C ILE A 270 -27.31 -24.91 40.04
N ASP A 271 -27.83 -23.89 40.75
CA ASP A 271 -28.03 -22.54 40.23
C ASP A 271 -26.70 -21.90 39.78
N GLN A 272 -25.61 -22.16 40.53
CA GLN A 272 -24.28 -21.72 40.16
C GLN A 272 -23.77 -22.38 38.88
N LEU A 273 -23.99 -23.70 38.71
CA LEU A 273 -23.61 -24.41 37.48
C LEU A 273 -24.37 -23.89 36.28
N ASP A 274 -25.68 -23.63 36.40
CA ASP A 274 -26.51 -23.08 35.33
C ASP A 274 -26.03 -21.68 34.93
N ALA A 275 -25.71 -20.82 35.92
CA ALA A 275 -25.13 -19.50 35.68
C ALA A 275 -23.76 -19.55 35.00
N ILE A 276 -22.94 -20.57 35.26
CA ILE A 276 -21.66 -20.78 34.57
C ILE A 276 -21.90 -21.16 33.11
N ILE A 277 -22.85 -22.06 32.84
CA ILE A 277 -23.24 -22.48 31.50
C ILE A 277 -23.73 -21.26 30.68
N ASP A 278 -24.62 -20.43 31.30
CA ASP A 278 -25.11 -19.22 30.64
C ASP A 278 -23.99 -18.26 30.27
N LYS A 279 -23.05 -17.99 31.17
CA LYS A 279 -21.87 -17.14 30.88
C LYS A 279 -20.96 -17.73 29.82
N PHE A 280 -20.81 -19.06 29.82
CA PHE A 280 -20.04 -19.74 28.78
C PHE A 280 -20.69 -19.58 27.39
N MET A 281 -22.03 -19.70 27.34
CA MET A 281 -22.79 -19.46 26.12
C MET A 281 -22.70 -18.02 25.63
N ASP A 282 -22.74 -17.06 26.55
CA ASP A 282 -22.55 -15.64 26.23
C ASP A 282 -21.15 -15.36 25.67
N TYR A 283 -20.12 -15.98 26.20
CA TYR A 283 -18.75 -15.89 25.68
C TYR A 283 -18.61 -16.55 24.31
N ALA A 284 -19.24 -17.70 24.11
CA ALA A 284 -19.16 -18.53 22.93
C ALA A 284 -20.07 -18.05 21.78
N ARG A 285 -21.03 -17.18 22.06
CA ARG A 285 -22.03 -16.72 21.08
C ARG A 285 -21.36 -16.20 19.82
N PRO A 286 -21.67 -16.79 18.65
CA PRO A 286 -21.26 -16.25 17.36
C PRO A 286 -22.18 -15.08 17.03
N GLY A 287 -21.74 -14.20 16.18
CA GLY A 287 -22.62 -13.25 15.57
C GLY A 287 -21.98 -11.91 15.28
N GLU A 288 -22.42 -11.31 14.21
CA GLU A 288 -22.20 -9.92 13.90
C GLU A 288 -23.08 -9.07 14.82
N SER A 289 -22.46 -8.13 15.53
CA SER A 289 -23.21 -7.11 16.27
C SER A 289 -23.89 -6.19 15.26
N LYS A 290 -25.21 -6.04 15.38
CA LYS A 290 -25.97 -5.10 14.55
C LYS A 290 -25.73 -3.68 15.04
N LEU A 291 -24.71 -3.02 14.50
CA LEU A 291 -24.34 -1.68 14.91
C LEU A 291 -25.40 -0.66 14.44
N THR A 292 -26.06 -0.04 15.42
CA THR A 292 -27.01 1.04 15.21
C THR A 292 -26.66 2.26 16.07
N PRO A 293 -27.13 3.46 15.75
CA PRO A 293 -26.99 4.60 16.65
C PRO A 293 -27.78 4.38 17.95
N VAL A 294 -27.07 4.18 19.07
CA VAL A 294 -27.65 3.91 20.39
C VAL A 294 -27.39 5.08 21.32
N HIS A 295 -28.38 5.51 22.08
CA HIS A 295 -28.23 6.49 23.15
C HIS A 295 -27.53 5.85 24.35
N LEU A 296 -26.31 6.28 24.62
CA LEU A 296 -25.47 5.69 25.66
C LEU A 296 -26.10 5.80 27.06
N SER A 297 -26.69 6.96 27.37
CA SER A 297 -27.38 7.21 28.65
C SER A 297 -28.55 6.24 28.86
N SER A 298 -29.36 5.98 27.83
CA SER A 298 -30.53 5.10 27.94
C SER A 298 -30.14 3.68 28.28
N VAL A 299 -29.03 3.17 27.70
CA VAL A 299 -28.54 1.81 28.02
C VAL A 299 -27.96 1.79 29.43
N VAL A 300 -27.16 2.79 29.81
CA VAL A 300 -26.59 2.89 31.17
C VAL A 300 -27.69 2.94 32.20
N ASP A 301 -28.70 3.79 32.05
CA ASP A 301 -29.80 3.94 33.00
C ASP A 301 -30.65 2.68 33.12
N ARG A 302 -30.91 2.00 31.98
CA ARG A 302 -31.64 0.71 31.98
C ARG A 302 -30.90 -0.37 32.78
N GLU A 303 -29.59 -0.50 32.53
CA GLU A 303 -28.79 -1.52 33.20
C GLU A 303 -28.55 -1.19 34.68
N MET A 304 -28.40 0.08 35.03
CA MET A 304 -28.33 0.55 36.40
C MET A 304 -29.62 0.23 37.16
N ALA A 305 -30.79 0.34 36.52
CA ALA A 305 -32.08 0.03 37.13
C ALA A 305 -32.24 -1.45 37.52
N ALA A 306 -31.48 -2.36 36.93
CA ALA A 306 -31.46 -3.77 37.30
C ALA A 306 -30.75 -4.02 38.66
N PHE A 307 -29.85 -3.10 39.07
CA PHE A 307 -29.11 -3.18 40.35
C PHE A 307 -29.73 -2.31 41.43
N ARG A 308 -30.97 -2.65 41.83
CA ARG A 308 -31.75 -1.86 42.82
C ARG A 308 -31.31 -2.03 44.27
N ASP A 309 -30.54 -3.07 44.58
CA ASP A 309 -30.07 -3.31 45.95
C ASP A 309 -28.89 -2.41 46.29
N THR A 310 -29.20 -1.23 46.85
CA THR A 310 -28.22 -0.24 47.27
C THR A 310 -27.39 -0.65 48.47
N THR A 311 -27.71 -1.77 49.11
CA THR A 311 -26.93 -2.32 50.24
C THR A 311 -25.66 -3.02 49.77
N GLN A 312 -25.62 -3.51 48.52
CA GLN A 312 -24.45 -4.18 47.94
C GLN A 312 -23.69 -3.31 46.92
N ILE A 313 -24.40 -2.50 46.12
CA ILE A 313 -23.81 -1.68 45.09
C ILE A 313 -24.52 -0.33 44.98
N ARG A 314 -23.73 0.72 44.75
CA ARG A 314 -24.22 2.07 44.47
C ARG A 314 -23.63 2.55 43.13
N LEU A 315 -24.51 2.74 42.14
CA LEU A 315 -24.15 3.18 40.81
C LEU A 315 -24.45 4.69 40.63
N THR A 316 -23.55 5.42 40.02
CA THR A 316 -23.72 6.83 39.69
C THR A 316 -23.32 7.03 38.23
N SER A 317 -24.16 7.71 37.44
CA SER A 317 -23.87 8.00 36.02
C SER A 317 -23.72 9.48 35.79
N HIS A 318 -22.67 9.84 35.04
CA HIS A 318 -22.41 11.19 34.50
C HIS A 318 -22.42 11.18 32.97
N VAL A 319 -23.22 10.33 32.35
CA VAL A 319 -23.36 10.22 30.90
C VAL A 319 -24.42 11.20 30.40
N ALA A 320 -24.06 12.06 29.45
CA ALA A 320 -25.01 13.01 28.89
C ALA A 320 -26.04 12.33 27.98
N ILE A 321 -27.28 12.82 28.06
CA ILE A 321 -28.44 12.26 27.35
C ILE A 321 -28.27 12.26 25.81
N ASP A 322 -27.56 13.25 25.29
CA ASP A 322 -27.35 13.44 23.84
C ASP A 322 -26.21 12.59 23.24
N THR A 323 -25.55 11.76 24.05
CA THR A 323 -24.41 10.96 23.58
C THR A 323 -24.87 9.70 22.87
N LYS A 324 -24.59 9.61 21.54
CA LYS A 324 -24.86 8.44 20.74
C LYS A 324 -23.58 7.74 20.30
N VAL A 325 -23.61 6.41 20.32
CA VAL A 325 -22.51 5.55 19.86
C VAL A 325 -23.03 4.55 18.83
N MET A 326 -22.15 4.10 17.93
CA MET A 326 -22.44 2.96 17.05
C MET A 326 -22.21 1.69 17.85
N ALA A 327 -23.29 1.05 18.25
CA ALA A 327 -23.26 -0.16 19.09
C ALA A 327 -24.47 -1.07 18.81
N ASP A 328 -24.39 -2.29 19.28
CA ASP A 328 -25.54 -3.16 19.47
C ASP A 328 -26.08 -2.93 20.89
N ASP A 329 -27.35 -2.55 21.00
CA ASP A 329 -28.00 -2.19 22.27
C ASP A 329 -27.92 -3.34 23.31
N THR A 330 -28.16 -4.57 22.85
CA THR A 330 -28.15 -5.78 23.72
C THR A 330 -26.72 -6.11 24.16
N GLU A 331 -25.75 -6.07 23.24
CA GLU A 331 -24.33 -6.33 23.56
C GLU A 331 -23.77 -5.27 24.52
N LEU A 332 -24.10 -3.99 24.31
CA LEU A 332 -23.68 -2.91 25.18
C LEU A 332 -24.30 -3.06 26.60
N GLY A 333 -25.57 -3.44 26.66
CA GLY A 333 -26.23 -3.76 27.93
C GLY A 333 -25.49 -4.88 28.67
N ARG A 334 -25.16 -5.97 27.97
CA ARG A 334 -24.40 -7.11 28.51
C ARG A 334 -23.00 -6.73 29.01
N VAL A 335 -22.32 -5.84 28.28
CA VAL A 335 -21.01 -5.26 28.70
C VAL A 335 -21.17 -4.58 30.07
N LEU A 336 -22.17 -3.71 30.23
CA LEU A 336 -22.41 -2.98 31.45
C LEU A 336 -22.79 -3.90 32.59
N GLN A 337 -23.69 -4.88 32.38
CA GLN A 337 -24.08 -5.87 33.40
C GLN A 337 -22.87 -6.64 33.93
N ASN A 338 -21.99 -7.12 33.04
CA ASN A 338 -20.77 -7.83 33.44
C ASN A 338 -19.82 -6.94 34.27
N LEU A 339 -19.68 -5.66 33.91
CA LEU A 339 -18.85 -4.71 34.64
C LEU A 339 -19.44 -4.37 35.99
N PHE A 340 -20.75 -4.13 36.08
CA PHE A 340 -21.44 -3.85 37.35
C PHE A 340 -21.42 -5.05 38.27
N GLU A 341 -21.65 -6.24 37.74
CA GLU A 341 -21.57 -7.48 38.55
C GLU A 341 -20.14 -7.75 39.04
N ASN A 342 -19.13 -7.48 38.20
CA ASN A 342 -17.72 -7.55 38.59
C ASN A 342 -17.41 -6.58 39.73
N SER A 343 -17.86 -5.34 39.61
CA SER A 343 -17.68 -4.32 40.66
C SER A 343 -18.43 -4.66 41.94
N ARG A 344 -19.65 -5.21 41.86
CA ARG A 344 -20.43 -5.69 43.03
C ARG A 344 -19.67 -6.75 43.82
N ARG A 345 -18.97 -7.66 43.12
CA ARG A 345 -18.24 -8.77 43.74
C ARG A 345 -16.88 -8.38 44.31
N TYR A 346 -16.12 -7.58 43.53
CA TYR A 346 -14.70 -7.33 43.81
C TYR A 346 -14.40 -5.85 44.09
N GLY A 347 -15.29 -4.92 43.73
CA GLY A 347 -15.11 -3.48 43.87
C GLY A 347 -15.64 -2.91 45.19
N ARG A 348 -15.82 -3.72 46.23
CA ARG A 348 -16.31 -3.26 47.52
C ARG A 348 -15.25 -2.36 48.18
N SER A 349 -15.69 -1.19 48.66
CA SER A 349 -14.87 -0.30 49.48
C SER A 349 -14.56 -0.94 50.83
N THR A 350 -13.31 -0.81 51.26
CA THR A 350 -12.87 -1.30 52.59
C THR A 350 -13.60 -0.61 53.75
N ASP A 351 -14.05 0.66 53.52
CA ASP A 351 -14.66 1.46 54.57
C ASP A 351 -16.15 1.15 54.80
N THR A 352 -16.88 0.94 53.69
CA THR A 352 -18.37 0.78 53.77
C THR A 352 -18.84 -0.61 53.43
N GLY A 353 -18.00 -1.50 52.92
CA GLY A 353 -18.40 -2.81 52.44
C GLY A 353 -19.32 -2.79 51.19
N ILE A 354 -19.68 -1.57 50.69
CA ILE A 354 -20.54 -1.36 49.52
C ILE A 354 -19.69 -1.08 48.30
N ALA A 355 -20.01 -1.71 47.18
CA ALA A 355 -19.37 -1.39 45.89
C ALA A 355 -19.91 -0.06 45.37
N ARG A 356 -19.04 0.94 45.24
CA ARG A 356 -19.35 2.21 44.56
C ARG A 356 -18.84 2.16 43.14
N VAL A 357 -19.69 2.55 42.20
CA VAL A 357 -19.32 2.56 40.77
C VAL A 357 -19.70 3.88 40.13
N LEU A 358 -18.77 4.49 39.47
CA LEU A 358 -18.97 5.72 38.70
C LEU A 358 -18.89 5.39 37.21
N VAL A 359 -19.96 5.74 36.49
CA VAL A 359 -20.00 5.67 35.02
C VAL A 359 -19.85 7.07 34.46
N SER A 360 -18.81 7.29 33.66
CA SER A 360 -18.53 8.59 33.03
C SER A 360 -18.18 8.39 31.56
N TYR A 361 -18.13 9.49 30.81
CA TYR A 361 -17.78 9.42 29.41
C TYR A 361 -16.90 10.60 29.00
N ALA A 362 -16.13 10.41 27.91
CA ALA A 362 -15.38 11.47 27.26
C ALA A 362 -15.55 11.36 25.73
N ARG A 363 -15.57 12.50 25.03
CA ARG A 363 -15.59 12.54 23.57
C ARG A 363 -14.19 12.88 23.05
N THR A 364 -13.62 12.03 22.20
CA THR A 364 -12.28 12.22 21.65
C THR A 364 -12.31 12.00 20.13
N GLY A 365 -12.48 13.08 19.37
CA GLY A 365 -12.62 13.01 17.91
C GLY A 365 -13.80 12.12 17.47
N PRO A 366 -13.58 11.08 16.66
CA PRO A 366 -14.63 10.17 16.17
C PRO A 366 -15.04 9.11 17.20
N TRP A 367 -14.51 9.16 18.42
CA TRP A 367 -14.69 8.16 19.46
C TRP A 367 -15.38 8.73 20.70
N VAL A 368 -16.11 7.85 21.36
CA VAL A 368 -16.63 8.04 22.72
C VAL A 368 -15.96 7.00 23.62
N ILE A 369 -15.36 7.46 24.70
CA ILE A 369 -14.77 6.60 25.73
C ILE A 369 -15.75 6.56 26.89
N LEU A 370 -16.37 5.41 27.11
CA LEU A 370 -17.18 5.13 28.30
C LEU A 370 -16.23 4.57 29.36
N THR A 371 -16.28 5.13 30.55
CA THR A 371 -15.45 4.74 31.68
C THR A 371 -16.34 4.24 32.82
N VAL A 372 -16.10 3.00 33.24
CA VAL A 372 -16.74 2.39 34.43
C VAL A 372 -15.64 2.19 35.46
N ARG A 373 -15.77 2.88 36.60
CA ARG A 373 -14.79 2.86 37.68
C ARG A 373 -15.41 2.34 38.97
N ASP A 374 -14.80 1.36 39.60
CA ASP A 374 -15.07 1.01 41.00
C ASP A 374 -14.04 1.67 41.96
N PHE A 375 -14.31 1.56 43.26
CA PHE A 375 -13.48 2.11 44.32
C PHE A 375 -13.05 1.00 45.29
N GLY A 376 -12.83 -0.21 44.79
CA GLY A 376 -12.32 -1.36 45.53
C GLY A 376 -10.79 -1.34 45.68
N GLN A 377 -10.22 -2.50 45.92
CA GLN A 377 -8.76 -2.67 46.08
C GLN A 377 -7.99 -2.62 44.73
N GLY A 378 -8.70 -2.66 43.58
CA GLY A 378 -8.08 -2.83 42.26
C GLY A 378 -7.55 -4.24 42.02
N ALA A 379 -6.63 -4.38 41.09
CA ALA A 379 -6.03 -5.66 40.72
C ALA A 379 -4.49 -5.59 40.74
N ASP A 380 -3.83 -6.75 40.88
CA ASP A 380 -2.37 -6.83 40.75
C ASP A 380 -1.94 -6.31 39.39
N PRO A 381 -1.06 -5.26 39.30
CA PRO A 381 -0.59 -4.70 38.04
C PRO A 381 0.00 -5.73 37.09
N LYS A 382 0.64 -6.78 37.60
CA LYS A 382 1.21 -7.87 36.78
C LYS A 382 0.16 -8.78 36.15
N LYS A 383 -1.05 -8.78 36.67
CA LYS A 383 -2.16 -9.66 36.25
C LYS A 383 -3.24 -8.91 35.46
N LEU A 384 -3.18 -7.59 35.38
CA LEU A 384 -4.19 -6.76 34.68
C LEU A 384 -4.45 -7.23 33.26
N SER A 385 -3.42 -7.49 32.47
CA SER A 385 -3.55 -8.00 31.10
C SER A 385 -4.12 -9.41 30.98
N GLN A 386 -4.10 -10.19 32.07
CA GLN A 386 -4.64 -11.55 32.11
C GLN A 386 -6.11 -11.58 32.53
N LEU A 387 -6.65 -10.49 33.11
CA LEU A 387 -8.04 -10.44 33.58
C LEU A 387 -9.09 -10.60 32.47
N THR A 388 -8.72 -10.31 31.21
CA THR A 388 -9.55 -10.54 30.03
C THR A 388 -9.39 -11.95 29.44
N THR A 389 -8.45 -12.76 29.96
CA THR A 389 -8.27 -14.14 29.52
C THR A 389 -9.43 -15.00 30.09
N PRO A 390 -10.14 -15.80 29.26
CA PRO A 390 -11.21 -16.67 29.72
C PRO A 390 -10.77 -17.61 30.84
N PHE A 391 -11.62 -17.80 31.82
CA PHE A 391 -11.40 -18.65 33.01
C PHE A 391 -10.25 -18.20 33.93
N PHE A 392 -9.60 -17.07 33.63
CA PHE A 392 -8.60 -16.53 34.54
C PHE A 392 -9.26 -15.90 35.78
N ARG A 393 -8.74 -16.22 36.97
CA ARG A 393 -9.18 -15.69 38.26
C ARG A 393 -7.99 -15.18 39.05
N GLY A 394 -8.01 -13.92 39.46
CA GLY A 394 -7.00 -13.35 40.35
C GLY A 394 -7.03 -14.02 41.73
N ASP A 395 -5.98 -13.88 42.54
CA ASP A 395 -5.83 -14.57 43.81
C ASP A 395 -6.96 -14.23 44.81
N ALA A 396 -7.40 -12.99 44.85
CA ALA A 396 -8.54 -12.56 45.69
C ALA A 396 -9.88 -13.22 45.28
N ALA A 397 -10.01 -13.67 44.02
CA ALA A 397 -11.18 -14.35 43.50
C ALA A 397 -11.18 -15.87 43.74
N ARG A 398 -10.03 -16.44 44.07
CA ARG A 398 -9.93 -17.89 44.38
C ARG A 398 -10.59 -18.28 45.73
N THR A 399 -10.60 -17.35 46.68
CA THR A 399 -11.24 -17.54 47.99
C THR A 399 -12.75 -17.27 47.98
N ALA A 400 -13.26 -16.51 47.01
CA ALA A 400 -14.70 -16.30 46.82
C ALA A 400 -15.24 -17.42 45.90
N ALA A 401 -16.08 -18.31 46.45
CA ALA A 401 -16.56 -19.53 45.80
C ALA A 401 -17.35 -19.34 44.49
N THR A 402 -17.72 -18.13 44.12
CA THR A 402 -18.64 -17.83 43.00
C THR A 402 -18.04 -16.98 41.90
N GLY A 403 -17.81 -17.59 40.72
CA GLY A 403 -17.47 -16.85 39.48
C GLY A 403 -16.67 -17.66 38.49
N ALA A 404 -17.14 -17.77 37.22
CA ALA A 404 -16.52 -18.58 36.16
C ALA A 404 -15.24 -17.96 35.55
N GLY A 405 -14.86 -16.72 35.94
CA GLY A 405 -13.72 -16.02 35.29
C GLY A 405 -13.98 -15.64 33.83
N LEU A 406 -15.24 -15.48 33.42
CA LEU A 406 -15.64 -15.19 32.04
C LEU A 406 -16.10 -13.73 31.84
N GLY A 407 -16.49 -13.01 32.90
CA GLY A 407 -17.16 -11.71 32.81
C GLY A 407 -16.36 -10.67 32.01
N LEU A 408 -15.08 -10.46 32.33
CA LEU A 408 -14.22 -9.50 31.63
C LEU A 408 -13.82 -9.97 30.21
N ALA A 409 -13.71 -11.28 29.99
CA ALA A 409 -13.51 -11.85 28.66
C ALA A 409 -14.74 -11.65 27.76
N ILE A 410 -15.97 -11.74 28.33
CA ILE A 410 -17.20 -11.39 27.59
C ILE A 410 -17.21 -9.91 27.22
N VAL A 411 -16.83 -9.03 28.15
CA VAL A 411 -16.73 -7.58 27.88
C VAL A 411 -15.78 -7.29 26.74
N ASP A 412 -14.55 -7.81 26.81
CA ASP A 412 -13.54 -7.59 25.77
C ASP A 412 -14.03 -8.05 24.39
N LYS A 413 -14.56 -9.28 24.33
CA LYS A 413 -15.07 -9.86 23.08
C LYS A 413 -16.28 -9.10 22.51
N ALA A 414 -17.21 -8.65 23.37
CA ALA A 414 -18.38 -7.89 22.96
C ALA A 414 -17.99 -6.50 22.44
N VAL A 415 -17.03 -5.83 23.08
CA VAL A 415 -16.52 -4.52 22.64
C VAL A 415 -15.78 -4.66 21.30
N GLN A 416 -14.97 -5.70 21.13
CA GLN A 416 -14.29 -5.99 19.85
C GLN A 416 -15.30 -6.23 18.71
N ARG A 417 -16.39 -7.00 18.96
CA ARG A 417 -17.48 -7.21 17.98
C ARG A 417 -18.18 -5.91 17.58
N MET A 418 -18.23 -4.93 18.48
CA MET A 418 -18.75 -3.59 18.18
C MET A 418 -17.73 -2.66 17.53
N GLY A 419 -16.54 -3.18 17.12
CA GLY A 419 -15.47 -2.40 16.51
C GLY A 419 -14.79 -1.42 17.47
N GLY A 420 -14.92 -1.66 18.78
CA GLY A 420 -14.34 -0.88 19.86
C GLY A 420 -13.03 -1.45 20.41
N THR A 421 -12.50 -0.79 21.44
CA THR A 421 -11.36 -1.29 22.23
C THR A 421 -11.69 -1.25 23.72
N PHE A 422 -11.24 -2.25 24.46
CA PHE A 422 -11.41 -2.41 25.89
C PHE A 422 -10.05 -2.36 26.58
N GLU A 423 -9.96 -1.58 27.68
CA GLU A 423 -8.73 -1.44 28.46
C GLU A 423 -9.06 -1.41 29.94
N LEU A 424 -8.24 -2.08 30.74
CA LEU A 424 -8.34 -2.08 32.20
C LEU A 424 -7.11 -1.44 32.82
N VAL A 425 -7.32 -0.53 33.75
CA VAL A 425 -6.25 0.11 34.52
C VAL A 425 -6.64 0.21 35.99
N ASN A 426 -5.65 0.23 36.88
CA ASN A 426 -5.91 0.60 38.29
C ASN A 426 -5.98 2.10 38.44
N ALA A 427 -6.93 2.59 39.21
CA ALA A 427 -6.97 4.01 39.58
C ALA A 427 -5.84 4.34 40.57
N PRO A 428 -5.25 5.56 40.49
CA PRO A 428 -4.17 5.97 41.40
C PRO A 428 -4.54 5.97 42.87
N ASP A 429 -5.82 6.21 43.16
CA ASP A 429 -6.44 6.28 44.50
C ASP A 429 -7.20 4.99 44.89
N GLY A 430 -6.94 3.90 44.14
CA GLY A 430 -7.55 2.58 44.34
C GLY A 430 -8.75 2.35 43.43
N GLY A 431 -9.06 1.04 43.25
CA GLY A 431 -10.14 0.58 42.38
C GLY A 431 -9.70 0.25 40.96
N LEU A 432 -10.59 -0.41 40.24
CA LEU A 432 -10.39 -0.79 38.83
C LEU A 432 -11.17 0.16 37.92
N VAL A 433 -10.55 0.55 36.84
CA VAL A 433 -11.13 1.41 35.79
C VAL A 433 -11.19 0.62 34.49
N ALA A 434 -12.38 0.52 33.93
CA ALA A 434 -12.64 -0.08 32.63
C ALA A 434 -12.92 1.02 31.60
N HIS A 435 -12.09 1.15 30.60
CA HIS A 435 -12.26 2.05 29.47
C HIS A 435 -12.79 1.29 28.25
N ILE A 436 -13.93 1.72 27.74
CA ILE A 436 -14.59 1.16 26.55
C ILE A 436 -14.63 2.26 25.51
N ARG A 437 -13.91 2.10 24.42
CA ARG A 437 -13.87 3.04 23.32
C ARG A 437 -14.78 2.56 22.19
N LEU A 438 -15.81 3.33 21.86
CA LEU A 438 -16.77 3.05 20.80
C LEU A 438 -16.79 4.18 19.77
N LYS A 439 -17.17 3.87 18.54
CA LYS A 439 -17.30 4.87 17.50
C LYS A 439 -18.51 5.78 17.79
N LYS A 440 -18.32 7.10 17.73
CA LYS A 440 -19.41 8.06 17.84
C LYS A 440 -20.39 7.85 16.69
N ALA A 441 -21.69 7.85 16.99
CA ALA A 441 -22.70 7.88 15.94
C ALA A 441 -22.71 9.24 15.24
N PRO A 442 -23.07 9.27 13.94
CA PRO A 442 -23.16 10.53 13.17
C PRO A 442 -24.23 11.47 13.73
#